data_7e596b4c08ea933f2c8252979d598d73
#
_entry.id   7e596b4c08ea933f2c8252979d598d73
#
_cell.length_a   1.000
_cell.length_b   1.000
_cell.length_c   1.000
_cell.angle_alpha   90.00
_cell.angle_beta   90.00
_cell.angle_gamma   90.00
#
_symmetry.space_group_name_H-M   'P 1'
#
loop_
_entity.id
_entity.type
_entity.pdbx_description
1 polymer ?
#
loop_
_entity_poly.entity_id
_entity_poly.type
_entity_poly.pdbx_seq_one_letter_code
_entity_poly.pdbx_strand_id
1 'polypeptide(L)'
;MNATTAHPLPCRVSEIFSPDRWREVSGFPHAEAGTEPSQQQTEALTDITYHRGCVRGEDGTWLRDLPVVRVAFNRPEVRNAFRPRTVDELYRVLDHARMSGDVGAVILTGNGPSPRDGGWAFSSGGDQRIRGRDGYRYEHDQAPDGLKATTTG
;
A
#
# COMPACT_ATOMS: atom_id res chain seq x y z
N MET A 1 -34.73 -20.54 17.30
CA MET A 1 -33.81 -19.41 17.39
C MET A 1 -32.42 -19.92 16.99
N ASN A 2 -32.04 -19.72 15.76
CA ASN A 2 -30.70 -20.10 15.31
C ASN A 2 -29.73 -19.01 15.74
N ALA A 3 -28.94 -19.31 16.78
CA ALA A 3 -27.79 -18.49 17.11
C ALA A 3 -26.83 -18.59 15.95
N THR A 4 -26.69 -17.50 15.17
CA THR A 4 -25.62 -17.36 14.21
C THR A 4 -24.32 -17.37 15.01
N THR A 5 -23.66 -18.51 15.03
CA THR A 5 -22.33 -18.64 15.62
C THR A 5 -21.42 -17.76 14.76
N ALA A 6 -21.14 -16.55 15.22
CA ALA A 6 -20.11 -15.73 14.61
C ALA A 6 -18.82 -16.55 14.69
N HIS A 7 -18.35 -17.02 13.55
CA HIS A 7 -17.04 -17.63 13.47
C HIS A 7 -16.03 -16.57 13.93
N PRO A 8 -15.27 -16.84 15.01
CA PRO A 8 -14.21 -15.91 15.38
C PRO A 8 -13.30 -15.73 14.17
N LEU A 9 -12.99 -14.47 13.84
CA LEU A 9 -11.99 -14.16 12.82
C LEU A 9 -10.75 -15.01 13.14
N PRO A 10 -10.15 -15.66 12.14
CA PRO A 10 -9.00 -16.50 12.40
C PRO A 10 -7.92 -15.67 13.08
N CYS A 11 -7.57 -16.02 14.32
CA CYS A 11 -6.52 -15.38 15.12
C CYS A 11 -5.20 -15.17 14.34
N ARG A 12 -4.97 -16.00 13.33
CA ARG A 12 -3.78 -15.97 12.50
C ARG A 12 -3.54 -14.66 11.76
N VAL A 13 -4.57 -13.88 11.46
CA VAL A 13 -4.36 -12.63 10.71
C VAL A 13 -3.93 -11.50 11.65
N SER A 14 -4.48 -11.44 12.85
CA SER A 14 -4.03 -10.51 13.89
C SER A 14 -2.63 -10.86 14.39
N GLU A 15 -2.27 -12.14 14.43
CA GLU A 15 -0.92 -12.60 14.79
C GLU A 15 0.11 -12.25 13.72
N ILE A 16 -0.25 -12.32 12.43
CA ILE A 16 0.64 -11.91 11.33
C ILE A 16 0.86 -10.40 11.35
N PHE A 17 -0.11 -9.64 11.83
CA PHE A 17 -0.04 -8.18 11.91
C PHE A 17 -0.02 -7.67 13.36
N SER A 18 0.79 -8.28 14.19
CA SER A 18 1.02 -7.76 15.53
C SER A 18 1.93 -6.52 15.49
N PRO A 19 1.52 -5.40 16.08
CA PRO A 19 2.39 -4.21 16.21
C PRO A 19 3.67 -4.51 17.02
N ASP A 20 3.68 -5.58 17.80
CA ASP A 20 4.88 -6.01 18.54
C ASP A 20 5.95 -6.62 17.62
N ARG A 21 5.54 -7.09 16.44
CA ARG A 21 6.44 -7.76 15.47
C ARG A 21 6.71 -6.92 14.24
N TRP A 22 5.95 -5.89 14.01
CA TRP A 22 6.01 -5.05 12.82
C TRP A 22 6.07 -3.58 13.21
N ARG A 23 6.95 -2.83 12.57
CA ARG A 23 6.96 -1.38 12.65
C ARG A 23 6.61 -0.78 11.30
N GLU A 24 5.89 0.31 11.31
CA GLU A 24 5.63 1.08 10.11
C GLU A 24 6.93 1.68 9.56
N VAL A 25 7.10 1.59 8.25
CA VAL A 25 8.18 2.26 7.52
C VAL A 25 7.60 3.51 6.87
N SER A 26 8.13 4.66 7.24
CA SER A 26 7.69 5.97 6.73
C SER A 26 8.91 6.84 6.41
N GLY A 27 8.67 7.97 5.75
CA GLY A 27 9.72 8.96 5.53
C GLY A 27 10.73 8.61 4.44
N PHE A 28 10.48 7.62 3.60
CA PHE A 28 11.32 7.34 2.45
C PHE A 28 10.96 8.26 1.27
N PRO A 29 11.96 8.88 0.61
CA PRO A 29 11.69 9.82 -0.45
C PRO A 29 11.08 9.15 -1.69
N HIS A 30 10.25 9.88 -2.40
CA HIS A 30 9.84 9.49 -3.75
C HIS A 30 10.96 9.89 -4.72
N ALA A 31 11.66 8.90 -5.24
CA ALA A 31 12.69 9.14 -6.25
C ALA A 31 12.04 9.36 -7.62
N GLU A 32 11.63 10.59 -7.90
CA GLU A 32 11.44 10.99 -9.30
C GLU A 32 12.81 11.25 -9.92
N ALA A 33 13.05 10.64 -11.09
CA ALA A 33 14.30 10.86 -11.82
C ALA A 33 14.46 12.35 -12.15
N GLY A 34 15.49 12.98 -11.59
CA GLY A 34 15.82 14.39 -11.83
C GLY A 34 15.38 15.38 -10.75
N THR A 35 14.77 14.91 -9.66
CA THR A 35 14.40 15.80 -8.54
C THR A 35 15.53 15.86 -7.52
N GLU A 36 15.96 17.07 -7.17
CA GLU A 36 16.97 17.29 -6.13
C GLU A 36 16.49 16.73 -4.79
N PRO A 37 17.37 16.10 -3.98
CA PRO A 37 17.00 15.45 -2.72
C PRO A 37 16.27 16.37 -1.73
N SER A 38 16.49 17.67 -1.80
CA SER A 38 15.86 18.68 -0.94
C SER A 38 14.39 18.99 -1.32
N GLN A 39 13.95 18.56 -2.49
CA GLN A 39 12.58 18.78 -3.02
C GLN A 39 11.74 17.49 -3.03
N GLN A 40 12.27 16.39 -2.57
CA GLN A 40 11.56 15.11 -2.50
C GLN A 40 10.51 15.19 -1.41
N GLN A 41 9.25 15.35 -1.81
CA GLN A 41 8.12 15.30 -0.88
C GLN A 41 7.86 13.85 -0.48
N THR A 42 7.84 13.62 0.83
CA THR A 42 7.41 12.34 1.39
C THR A 42 5.89 12.30 1.39
N GLU A 43 5.32 11.76 0.35
CA GLU A 43 3.88 11.56 0.28
C GLU A 43 3.45 10.35 1.12
N ALA A 44 2.43 10.53 1.96
CA ALA A 44 1.90 9.44 2.77
C ALA A 44 1.28 8.34 1.91
N LEU A 45 1.48 7.09 2.27
CA LEU A 45 0.82 5.95 1.66
C LEU A 45 -0.65 5.92 2.06
N THR A 46 -1.53 5.63 1.12
CA THR A 46 -2.98 5.50 1.33
C THR A 46 -3.49 4.13 0.89
N ASP A 47 -3.06 3.66 -0.26
CA ASP A 47 -3.50 2.43 -0.89
C ASP A 47 -2.64 1.21 -0.53
N ILE A 48 -1.46 1.46 0.04
CA ILE A 48 -0.49 0.45 0.47
C ILE A 48 -0.12 0.70 1.92
N THR A 49 0.07 -0.37 2.69
CA THR A 49 0.76 -0.31 3.98
C THR A 49 2.12 -0.98 3.87
N TYR A 50 3.12 -0.40 4.53
CA TYR A 50 4.51 -0.85 4.44
C TYR A 50 5.11 -0.98 5.84
N HIS A 51 5.51 -2.18 6.19
CA HIS A 51 6.02 -2.51 7.50
C HIS A 51 7.31 -3.30 7.43
N ARG A 52 8.14 -3.12 8.42
CA ARG A 52 9.37 -3.89 8.66
C ARG A 52 9.14 -4.87 9.80
N GLY A 53 9.53 -6.13 9.60
CA GLY A 53 9.61 -7.07 10.70
C GLY A 53 10.64 -6.61 11.73
N CYS A 54 10.31 -6.70 13.01
CA CYS A 54 11.20 -6.26 14.10
C CYS A 54 11.08 -7.16 15.34
N VAL A 55 12.08 -7.05 16.20
CA VAL A 55 12.08 -7.66 17.52
C VAL A 55 11.97 -6.54 18.55
N ARG A 56 11.05 -6.72 19.50
CA ARG A 56 10.87 -5.82 20.65
C ARG A 56 11.21 -6.54 21.95
N GLY A 57 11.65 -5.79 22.93
CA GLY A 57 11.82 -6.26 24.31
C GLY A 57 10.48 -6.44 25.02
N GLU A 58 10.51 -7.01 26.23
CA GLU A 58 9.32 -7.24 27.06
C GLU A 58 8.57 -5.93 27.41
N ASP A 59 9.29 -4.80 27.44
CA ASP A 59 8.75 -3.45 27.64
C ASP A 59 8.17 -2.80 26.36
N GLY A 60 8.18 -3.51 25.23
CA GLY A 60 7.75 -2.99 23.93
C GLY A 60 8.80 -2.17 23.20
N THR A 61 10.00 -1.97 23.77
CA THR A 61 11.09 -1.21 23.14
C THR A 61 11.62 -1.96 21.93
N TRP A 62 11.78 -1.25 20.80
CA TRP A 62 12.40 -1.80 19.61
C TRP A 62 13.87 -2.19 19.90
N LEU A 63 14.25 -3.41 19.51
CA LEU A 63 15.60 -3.92 19.66
C LEU A 63 16.35 -3.99 18.34
N ARG A 64 15.74 -4.55 17.31
CA ARG A 64 16.33 -4.70 15.98
C ARG A 64 15.30 -4.98 14.90
N ASP A 65 15.67 -4.72 13.67
CA ASP A 65 14.89 -5.14 12.49
C ASP A 65 15.21 -6.58 12.09
N LEU A 66 14.20 -7.24 11.54
CA LEU A 66 14.34 -8.52 10.85
C LEU A 66 14.51 -8.27 9.35
N PRO A 67 15.14 -9.20 8.59
CA PRO A 67 15.38 -9.03 7.16
C PRO A 67 14.13 -9.28 6.30
N VAL A 68 12.96 -8.85 6.76
CA VAL A 68 11.69 -9.05 6.08
C VAL A 68 10.84 -7.79 6.14
N VAL A 69 10.21 -7.46 5.01
CA VAL A 69 9.20 -6.41 4.92
C VAL A 69 7.85 -6.99 4.53
N ARG A 70 6.79 -6.34 4.97
CA ARG A 70 5.41 -6.64 4.61
C ARG A 70 4.83 -5.45 3.85
N VAL A 71 4.39 -5.72 2.63
CA VAL A 71 3.71 -4.78 1.76
C VAL A 71 2.29 -5.28 1.57
N ALA A 72 1.29 -4.46 1.86
CA ALA A 72 -0.09 -4.89 1.76
C ALA A 72 -0.96 -3.87 1.02
N PHE A 73 -1.82 -4.35 0.14
CA PHE A 73 -2.91 -3.56 -0.41
C PHE A 73 -3.84 -3.14 0.73
N ASN A 74 -4.24 -1.87 0.77
CA ASN A 74 -5.00 -1.28 1.86
C ASN A 74 -6.27 -0.58 1.37
N ARG A 75 -7.04 -1.28 0.55
CA ARG A 75 -8.35 -0.86 0.05
C ARG A 75 -9.40 -1.97 0.29
N PRO A 76 -9.58 -2.43 1.54
CA PRO A 76 -10.44 -3.58 1.84
C PRO A 76 -11.91 -3.32 1.49
N GLU A 77 -12.38 -2.08 1.47
CA GLU A 77 -13.73 -1.67 1.07
C GLU A 77 -14.08 -2.03 -0.38
N VAL A 78 -13.06 -2.21 -1.21
CA VAL A 78 -13.19 -2.63 -2.62
C VAL A 78 -12.40 -3.92 -2.90
N ARG A 79 -12.22 -4.75 -1.86
CA ARG A 79 -11.48 -6.02 -1.94
C ARG A 79 -10.09 -5.86 -2.52
N ASN A 80 -9.43 -4.78 -2.13
CA ASN A 80 -8.07 -4.44 -2.57
C ASN A 80 -7.94 -4.33 -4.10
N ALA A 81 -8.97 -3.83 -4.78
CA ALA A 81 -8.87 -3.44 -6.18
C ALA A 81 -7.81 -2.35 -6.33
N PHE A 82 -6.90 -2.50 -7.29
CA PHE A 82 -5.83 -1.53 -7.51
C PHE A 82 -6.22 -0.46 -8.54
N ARG A 83 -5.67 0.71 -8.36
CA ARG A 83 -5.77 1.88 -9.24
C ARG A 83 -4.37 2.44 -9.52
N PRO A 84 -4.21 3.42 -10.42
CA PRO A 84 -2.89 4.00 -10.70
C PRO A 84 -2.10 4.39 -9.45
N ARG A 85 -2.72 5.08 -8.50
CA ARG A 85 -2.09 5.44 -7.22
C ARG A 85 -1.58 4.21 -6.44
N THR A 86 -2.35 3.13 -6.42
CA THR A 86 -1.91 1.88 -5.77
C THR A 86 -0.62 1.35 -6.39
N VAL A 87 -0.52 1.42 -7.71
CA VAL A 87 0.66 0.96 -8.46
C VAL A 87 1.87 1.86 -8.17
N ASP A 88 1.67 3.17 -8.13
CA ASP A 88 2.73 4.13 -7.83
C ASP A 88 3.26 3.93 -6.40
N GLU A 89 2.37 3.78 -5.43
CA GLU A 89 2.76 3.49 -4.05
C GLU A 89 3.48 2.14 -3.92
N LEU A 90 2.96 1.11 -4.61
CA LEU A 90 3.58 -0.21 -4.64
C LEU A 90 5.00 -0.15 -5.21
N TYR A 91 5.19 0.57 -6.32
CA TYR A 91 6.50 0.79 -6.91
C TYR A 91 7.47 1.44 -5.91
N ARG A 92 7.04 2.51 -5.23
CA ARG A 92 7.85 3.23 -4.25
C ARG A 92 8.33 2.32 -3.11
N VAL A 93 7.41 1.55 -2.51
CA VAL A 93 7.76 0.67 -1.38
C VAL A 93 8.64 -0.50 -1.80
N LEU A 94 8.40 -1.08 -2.96
CA LEU A 94 9.21 -2.18 -3.49
C LEU A 94 10.62 -1.70 -3.87
N ASP A 95 10.75 -0.50 -4.44
CA ASP A 95 12.03 0.11 -4.74
C ASP A 95 12.82 0.42 -3.46
N HIS A 96 12.16 0.99 -2.45
CA HIS A 96 12.77 1.20 -1.14
C HIS A 96 13.26 -0.11 -0.52
N ALA A 97 12.44 -1.18 -0.55
CA ALA A 97 12.82 -2.49 -0.05
C ALA A 97 14.03 -3.06 -0.81
N ARG A 98 14.03 -2.93 -2.14
CA ARG A 98 15.11 -3.38 -3.02
C ARG A 98 16.43 -2.66 -2.72
N MET A 99 16.37 -1.37 -2.43
CA MET A 99 17.56 -0.55 -2.11
C MET A 99 18.04 -0.72 -0.66
N SER A 100 17.23 -1.32 0.19
CA SER A 100 17.60 -1.60 1.59
C SER A 100 18.44 -2.87 1.67
N GLY A 101 19.75 -2.73 1.88
CA GLY A 101 20.71 -3.85 1.86
C GLY A 101 20.51 -4.91 2.93
N ASP A 102 19.71 -4.63 3.95
CA ASP A 102 19.37 -5.51 5.07
C ASP A 102 17.99 -6.18 4.92
N VAL A 103 17.29 -5.98 3.80
CA VAL A 103 16.04 -6.67 3.45
C VAL A 103 16.35 -7.90 2.59
N GLY A 104 16.01 -9.07 3.10
CA GLY A 104 16.19 -10.35 2.40
C GLY A 104 14.91 -10.91 1.79
N ALA A 105 13.73 -10.49 2.27
CA ALA A 105 12.45 -10.99 1.80
C ALA A 105 11.35 -9.92 1.83
N VAL A 106 10.41 -10.02 0.89
CA VAL A 106 9.21 -9.20 0.81
C VAL A 106 7.99 -10.10 0.86
N ILE A 107 7.08 -9.82 1.80
CA ILE A 107 5.77 -10.43 1.85
C ILE A 107 4.79 -9.45 1.20
N LEU A 108 4.15 -9.86 0.11
CA LEU A 108 3.08 -9.11 -0.53
C LEU A 108 1.74 -9.74 -0.17
N THR A 109 0.82 -8.95 0.36
CA THR A 109 -0.47 -9.43 0.84
C THR A 109 -1.57 -8.36 0.70
N GLY A 110 -2.75 -8.60 1.26
CA GLY A 110 -3.84 -7.64 1.30
C GLY A 110 -4.37 -7.47 2.72
N ASN A 111 -4.67 -6.24 3.11
CA ASN A 111 -5.34 -5.94 4.36
C ASN A 111 -6.84 -6.25 4.26
N GLY A 112 -7.46 -6.51 5.38
CA GLY A 112 -8.87 -6.79 5.55
C GLY A 112 -9.28 -6.69 7.01
N PRO A 113 -10.48 -7.15 7.33
CA PRO A 113 -11.53 -7.68 6.45
C PRO A 113 -12.25 -6.57 5.66
N SER A 114 -12.96 -6.94 4.59
CA SER A 114 -13.86 -6.02 3.91
C SER A 114 -15.00 -5.60 4.85
N PRO A 115 -15.29 -4.30 4.97
CA PRO A 115 -16.39 -3.81 5.80
C PRO A 115 -17.78 -4.20 5.26
N ARG A 116 -17.86 -4.70 4.02
CA ARG A 116 -19.13 -5.10 3.40
C ARG A 116 -19.62 -6.46 3.88
N ASP A 117 -18.72 -7.43 4.03
CA ASP A 117 -19.08 -8.83 4.31
C ASP A 117 -18.08 -9.55 5.21
N GLY A 118 -17.07 -8.87 5.73
CA GLY A 118 -16.02 -9.46 6.55
C GLY A 118 -15.06 -10.39 5.76
N GLY A 119 -15.16 -10.42 4.43
CA GLY A 119 -14.29 -11.25 3.59
C GLY A 119 -12.88 -10.68 3.45
N TRP A 120 -11.95 -11.56 3.20
CA TRP A 120 -10.53 -11.24 2.97
C TRP A 120 -10.19 -11.44 1.51
N ALA A 121 -9.40 -10.53 0.96
CA ALA A 121 -8.90 -10.65 -0.41
C ALA A 121 -7.46 -10.15 -0.47
N PHE A 122 -6.63 -10.83 -1.26
CA PHE A 122 -5.33 -10.30 -1.65
C PHE A 122 -5.51 -9.04 -2.51
N SER A 123 -6.16 -9.21 -3.65
CA SER A 123 -6.61 -8.16 -4.56
C SER A 123 -7.67 -8.73 -5.48
N SER A 124 -8.67 -7.94 -5.81
CA SER A 124 -9.69 -8.29 -6.81
C SER A 124 -9.32 -7.89 -8.24
N GLY A 125 -8.09 -7.40 -8.44
CA GLY A 125 -7.62 -6.92 -9.73
C GLY A 125 -7.81 -5.41 -9.90
N GLY A 126 -7.83 -4.94 -11.15
CA GLY A 126 -7.98 -3.50 -11.44
C GLY A 126 -9.36 -2.95 -11.07
N ASP A 127 -9.38 -1.74 -10.51
CA ASP A 127 -10.62 -1.07 -10.14
C ASP A 127 -11.41 -0.64 -11.38
N GLN A 128 -12.46 -1.39 -11.71
CA GLN A 128 -13.28 -1.15 -12.91
C GLN A 128 -14.08 0.15 -12.85
N ARG A 129 -14.29 0.73 -11.67
CA ARG A 129 -15.05 1.97 -11.49
C ARG A 129 -14.32 3.20 -12.04
N ILE A 130 -12.99 3.14 -12.08
CA ILE A 130 -12.13 4.24 -12.57
C ILE A 130 -11.55 3.96 -13.95
N ARG A 131 -11.89 2.83 -14.54
CA ARG A 131 -11.50 2.48 -15.90
C ARG A 131 -12.42 3.18 -16.90
N GLY A 132 -11.92 4.21 -17.61
CA GLY A 132 -12.61 4.83 -18.72
C GLY A 132 -12.58 3.94 -19.99
N ARG A 133 -13.20 4.42 -21.08
CA ARG A 133 -13.16 3.74 -22.40
C ARG A 133 -11.73 3.52 -22.90
N ASP A 134 -10.81 4.41 -22.52
CA ASP A 134 -9.42 4.44 -22.97
C ASP A 134 -8.45 3.84 -21.95
N GLY A 135 -8.94 3.13 -20.92
CA GLY A 135 -8.14 2.54 -19.87
C GLY A 135 -8.09 3.38 -18.58
N TYR A 136 -7.06 3.14 -17.75
CA TYR A 136 -6.87 3.89 -16.51
C TYR A 136 -6.23 5.25 -16.82
N ARG A 137 -6.81 6.32 -16.24
CA ARG A 137 -6.21 7.66 -16.27
C ARG A 137 -5.37 7.87 -15.01
N TYR A 138 -4.15 8.31 -15.18
CA TYR A 138 -3.31 8.78 -14.09
C TYR A 138 -3.78 10.15 -13.61
N GLU A 139 -3.67 10.41 -12.31
CA GLU A 139 -4.07 11.70 -11.72
C GLU A 139 -3.30 12.89 -12.31
N HIS A 140 -2.10 12.64 -12.85
CA HIS A 140 -1.27 13.65 -13.54
C HIS A 140 -1.76 14.00 -14.96
N ASP A 141 -2.67 13.22 -15.53
CA ASP A 141 -3.25 13.52 -16.87
C ASP A 141 -4.38 14.54 -16.82
N GLN A 142 -4.71 15.06 -15.64
CA GLN A 142 -5.60 16.21 -15.49
C GLN A 142 -4.78 17.50 -15.60
N ALA A 143 -4.22 17.75 -16.79
CA ALA A 143 -3.79 19.11 -17.15
C ALA A 143 -5.02 20.03 -17.06
N PRO A 144 -4.91 21.22 -16.45
CA PRO A 144 -6.04 22.13 -16.40
C PRO A 144 -6.49 22.44 -17.83
N ASP A 145 -7.77 22.18 -18.12
CA ASP A 145 -8.43 22.59 -19.35
C ASP A 145 -8.20 24.11 -19.57
N GLY A 146 -7.31 24.47 -20.46
CA GLY A 146 -7.01 25.88 -20.68
C GLY A 146 -6.00 26.23 -21.75
N LEU A 147 -5.59 25.30 -22.62
CA LEU A 147 -4.86 25.73 -23.83
C LEU A 147 -5.41 25.04 -25.07
N LYS A 148 -6.53 25.54 -25.56
CA LYS A 148 -6.91 25.34 -26.96
C LYS A 148 -5.86 26.04 -27.80
N ALA A 149 -5.00 25.24 -28.45
CA ALA A 149 -4.15 25.73 -29.50
C ALA A 149 -5.06 26.24 -30.63
N THR A 150 -5.14 27.56 -30.77
CA THR A 150 -5.70 28.20 -31.97
C THR A 150 -4.71 27.97 -33.09
N THR A 151 -4.98 27.00 -33.93
CA THR A 151 -4.31 26.88 -35.21
C THR A 151 -4.96 27.88 -36.13
N THR A 152 -4.27 29.02 -36.32
CA THR A 152 -4.56 29.95 -37.44
C THR A 152 -3.61 29.57 -38.56
N GLY A 153 -4.17 29.26 -39.71
CA GLY A 153 -3.42 29.05 -40.92
C GLY A 153 -4.35 28.95 -42.07
#